data_ef67cd4f5a6a9b9fc923eedf028485b0
#
_entry.id   ef67cd4f5a6a9b9fc923eedf028485b0
#
_cell.length_a   1.000
_cell.length_b   1.000
_cell.length_c   1.000
_cell.angle_alpha   90.00
_cell.angle_beta   90.00
_cell.angle_gamma   90.00
#
_symmetry.space_group_name_H-M   'P 1'
#
loop_
_entity.id
_entity.type
_entity.pdbx_description
1 polymer ?
#
loop_
_entity_poly.entity_id
_entity_poly.type
_entity_poly.pdbx_seq_one_letter_code
_entity_poly.pdbx_strand_id
1 'polypeptide(L)'
;GFSQPTLDLRLDGNQIGGSPVGLNVDVRSRQTYRTSPDGLKDTDQATNVYRFAMSLQGSESPWHLTVGRQLSPALASINIFDGLEGEYQAKRWAIGVFTGTQPDPIDFGYSSTIREHGGFVQWRSEPLSKRRWALTTGLVGSYEESQINREFSYLQGNYMGPRLSFWL
;
A
#
# COMPACT_ATOMS: atom_id res chain seq x y z
N GLY A 1 -15.52 33.59 6.19
CA GLY A 1 -14.81 32.74 7.14
C GLY A 1 -14.42 31.41 6.52
N PHE A 2 -13.35 30.79 7.02
CA PHE A 2 -12.88 29.48 6.57
C PHE A 2 -12.50 28.65 7.79
N SER A 3 -12.94 27.38 7.82
CA SER A 3 -12.57 26.38 8.83
C SER A 3 -12.46 25.02 8.17
N GLN A 4 -11.44 24.22 8.55
CA GLN A 4 -11.17 22.93 7.94
C GLN A 4 -10.73 21.90 8.99
N PRO A 5 -11.66 21.37 9.79
CA PRO A 5 -11.35 20.26 10.67
C PRO A 5 -10.97 19.00 9.87
N THR A 6 -9.98 18.28 10.37
CA THR A 6 -9.51 17.00 9.81
C THR A 6 -9.51 15.94 10.89
N LEU A 7 -9.99 14.75 10.56
CA LEU A 7 -9.92 13.56 11.40
C LEU A 7 -9.06 12.52 10.68
N ASP A 8 -7.98 12.11 11.33
CA ASP A 8 -7.12 11.03 10.87
C ASP A 8 -7.27 9.82 11.80
N LEU A 9 -7.65 8.68 11.23
CA LEU A 9 -7.71 7.40 11.92
C LEU A 9 -6.66 6.46 11.33
N ARG A 10 -5.72 6.03 12.17
CA ARG A 10 -4.73 5.02 11.78
C ARG A 10 -4.71 3.89 12.80
N LEU A 11 -4.84 2.65 12.31
CA LEU A 11 -4.76 1.44 13.08
C LEU A 11 -3.86 0.44 12.37
N ASP A 12 -2.83 -0.03 13.06
CA ASP A 12 -1.96 -1.10 12.59
C ASP A 12 -1.96 -2.20 13.66
N GLY A 13 -2.61 -3.31 13.37
CA GLY A 13 -2.71 -4.47 14.26
C GLY A 13 -2.13 -5.71 13.60
N ASN A 14 -1.18 -6.37 14.26
CA ASN A 14 -0.63 -7.64 13.82
C ASN A 14 -0.96 -8.70 14.85
N GLN A 15 -1.27 -9.92 14.40
CA GLN A 15 -1.56 -11.06 15.29
C GLN A 15 -2.67 -10.76 16.32
N ILE A 16 -3.79 -10.26 15.85
CA ILE A 16 -4.92 -9.84 16.69
C ILE A 16 -5.44 -11.04 17.50
N GLY A 17 -5.47 -10.88 18.83
CA GLY A 17 -5.93 -11.93 19.72
C GLY A 17 -5.06 -13.20 19.72
N GLY A 18 -3.79 -13.12 19.28
CA GLY A 18 -2.92 -14.28 19.13
C GLY A 18 -3.17 -15.09 17.85
N SER A 19 -4.07 -14.62 16.98
CA SER A 19 -4.34 -15.24 15.67
C SER A 19 -3.31 -14.78 14.63
N PRO A 20 -3.16 -15.47 13.48
CA PRO A 20 -2.29 -15.01 12.39
C PRO A 20 -2.87 -13.82 11.60
N VAL A 21 -3.95 -13.22 12.08
CA VAL A 21 -4.67 -12.15 11.39
C VAL A 21 -4.12 -10.78 11.80
N GLY A 22 -3.80 -9.95 10.81
CA GLY A 22 -3.50 -8.53 10.97
C GLY A 22 -4.58 -7.66 10.31
N LEU A 23 -4.70 -6.41 10.78
CA LEU A 23 -5.59 -5.40 10.23
C LEU A 23 -4.84 -4.07 10.13
N ASN A 24 -4.90 -3.45 8.96
CA ASN A 24 -4.34 -2.13 8.71
C ASN A 24 -5.43 -1.20 8.20
N VAL A 25 -5.61 -0.08 8.89
CA VAL A 25 -6.58 0.96 8.54
C VAL A 25 -5.86 2.31 8.52
N ASP A 26 -6.07 3.09 7.48
CA ASP A 26 -5.63 4.48 7.38
C ASP A 26 -6.69 5.27 6.62
N VAL A 27 -7.45 6.07 7.35
CA VAL A 27 -8.58 6.85 6.84
C VAL A 27 -8.44 8.29 7.28
N ARG A 28 -8.59 9.20 6.33
CA ARG A 28 -8.62 10.63 6.60
C ARG A 28 -9.93 11.23 6.13
N SER A 29 -10.60 11.91 7.04
CA SER A 29 -11.82 12.69 6.74
C SER A 29 -11.52 14.17 6.96
N ARG A 30 -11.90 14.99 5.98
CA ARG A 30 -11.73 16.43 6.01
C ARG A 30 -13.07 17.08 5.69
N GLN A 31 -13.49 18.03 6.52
CA GLN A 31 -14.66 18.84 6.29
C GLN A 31 -14.24 20.31 6.12
N THR A 32 -14.69 20.94 5.04
CA THR A 32 -14.36 22.32 4.73
C THR A 32 -15.60 23.17 4.84
N TYR A 33 -15.55 24.20 5.69
CA TYR A 33 -16.61 25.21 5.84
C TYR A 33 -16.13 26.52 5.25
N ARG A 34 -16.87 27.07 4.30
CA ARG A 34 -16.62 28.36 3.70
C ARG A 34 -17.85 29.25 3.90
N THR A 35 -17.62 30.50 4.34
CA THR A 35 -18.65 31.53 4.37
C THR A 35 -18.17 32.67 3.49
N SER A 36 -18.88 32.88 2.38
CA SER A 36 -18.61 33.98 1.44
C SER A 36 -18.97 35.33 2.06
N PRO A 37 -18.45 36.46 1.54
CA PRO A 37 -18.82 37.80 1.97
C PRO A 37 -20.34 38.05 1.94
N ASP A 38 -21.04 37.43 1.01
CA ASP A 38 -22.48 37.51 0.82
C ASP A 38 -23.28 36.65 1.81
N GLY A 39 -22.64 36.05 2.81
CA GLY A 39 -23.24 35.22 3.83
C GLY A 39 -23.61 33.81 3.40
N LEU A 40 -23.31 33.41 2.16
CA LEU A 40 -23.51 32.04 1.67
C LEU A 40 -22.55 31.10 2.36
N LYS A 41 -23.05 29.99 2.87
CA LYS A 41 -22.29 28.92 3.50
C LYS A 41 -22.15 27.77 2.51
N ASP A 42 -20.93 27.37 2.29
CA ASP A 42 -20.57 26.18 1.50
C ASP A 42 -19.88 25.19 2.42
N THR A 43 -20.28 23.90 2.31
CA THR A 43 -19.70 22.80 3.10
C THR A 43 -19.32 21.68 2.16
N ASP A 44 -18.05 21.37 2.14
CA ASP A 44 -17.49 20.25 1.38
C ASP A 44 -16.89 19.22 2.34
N GLN A 45 -17.14 17.93 2.07
CA GLN A 45 -16.61 16.82 2.85
C GLN A 45 -15.90 15.85 1.93
N ALA A 46 -14.65 15.54 2.25
CA ALA A 46 -13.87 14.52 1.58
C ALA A 46 -13.39 13.47 2.59
N THR A 47 -13.64 12.20 2.31
CA THR A 47 -13.16 11.08 3.12
C THR A 47 -12.34 10.15 2.22
N ASN A 48 -11.06 10.05 2.50
CA ASN A 48 -10.12 9.24 1.74
C ASN A 48 -9.70 8.03 2.57
N VAL A 49 -9.85 6.84 1.99
CA VAL A 49 -9.36 5.59 2.56
C VAL A 49 -8.03 5.27 1.88
N TYR A 50 -6.92 5.46 2.58
CA TYR A 50 -5.58 5.18 2.07
C TYR A 50 -5.18 3.71 2.26
N ARG A 51 -5.67 3.09 3.33
CA ARG A 51 -5.45 1.67 3.60
C ARG A 51 -6.65 1.09 4.32
N PHE A 52 -7.07 -0.07 3.88
CA PHE A 52 -8.05 -0.92 4.54
C PHE A 52 -7.80 -2.36 4.13
N ALA A 53 -6.88 -3.02 4.83
CA ALA A 53 -6.39 -4.32 4.45
C ALA A 53 -6.32 -5.28 5.63
N MET A 54 -6.64 -6.53 5.35
CA MET A 54 -6.46 -7.65 6.25
C MET A 54 -5.29 -8.51 5.78
N SER A 55 -4.43 -8.91 6.70
CA SER A 55 -3.30 -9.79 6.42
C SER A 55 -3.40 -11.10 7.19
N LEU A 56 -2.88 -12.16 6.59
CA LEU A 56 -2.74 -13.48 7.19
C LEU A 56 -1.26 -13.85 7.17
N GLN A 57 -0.65 -13.93 8.35
CA GLN A 57 0.73 -14.34 8.51
C GLN A 57 0.91 -15.13 9.79
N GLY A 58 1.03 -16.43 9.66
CA GLY A 58 1.38 -17.30 10.81
C GLY A 58 2.82 -17.06 11.27
N SER A 59 3.08 -17.15 12.58
CA SER A 59 4.41 -16.93 13.16
C SER A 59 5.50 -17.83 12.60
N GLU A 60 5.15 -19.04 12.18
CA GLU A 60 6.05 -20.03 11.56
C GLU A 60 5.76 -20.28 10.07
N SER A 61 4.76 -19.61 9.52
CA SER A 61 4.39 -19.76 8.12
C SER A 61 5.27 -18.90 7.23
N PRO A 62 5.84 -19.47 6.16
CA PRO A 62 6.55 -18.68 5.16
C PRO A 62 5.59 -17.87 4.25
N TRP A 63 4.29 -18.11 4.35
CA TRP A 63 3.27 -17.47 3.55
C TRP A 63 2.69 -16.24 4.22
N HIS A 64 2.64 -15.16 3.46
CA HIS A 64 1.96 -13.93 3.80
C HIS A 64 0.93 -13.61 2.73
N LEU A 65 -0.30 -13.38 3.15
CA LEU A 65 -1.41 -13.03 2.28
C LEU A 65 -2.02 -11.72 2.76
N THR A 66 -2.26 -10.78 1.86
CA THR A 66 -2.92 -9.52 2.18
C THR A 66 -4.06 -9.27 1.20
N VAL A 67 -5.21 -8.85 1.70
CA VAL A 67 -6.40 -8.53 0.91
C VAL A 67 -6.99 -7.18 1.33
N GLY A 68 -7.43 -6.41 0.34
CA GLY A 68 -8.04 -5.10 0.53
C GLY A 68 -7.23 -3.98 -0.10
N ARG A 69 -7.50 -2.74 0.36
CA ARG A 69 -6.75 -1.55 -0.07
C ARG A 69 -5.41 -1.49 0.64
N GLN A 70 -4.35 -1.56 -0.11
CA GLN A 70 -3.01 -1.71 0.43
C GLN A 70 -1.93 -0.97 -0.37
N LEU A 71 -0.82 -0.74 0.30
CA LEU A 71 0.44 -0.29 -0.26
C LEU A 71 1.49 -1.34 0.09
N SER A 72 2.05 -2.00 -0.91
CA SER A 72 3.10 -2.98 -0.68
C SER A 72 4.50 -2.34 -0.74
N PRO A 73 5.33 -2.52 0.29
CA PRO A 73 6.71 -2.03 0.27
C PRO A 73 7.57 -2.65 -0.84
N ALA A 74 7.24 -3.86 -1.27
CA ALA A 74 7.92 -4.53 -2.37
C ALA A 74 7.53 -3.98 -3.75
N LEU A 75 6.39 -3.30 -3.83
CA LEU A 75 5.79 -2.76 -5.03
C LEU A 75 5.78 -1.22 -5.01
N ALA A 76 6.87 -0.59 -4.54
CA ALA A 76 6.94 0.88 -4.39
C ALA A 76 6.80 1.64 -5.72
N SER A 77 6.95 0.97 -6.86
CA SER A 77 6.65 1.51 -8.18
C SER A 77 5.15 1.56 -8.52
N ILE A 78 4.32 0.90 -7.71
CA ILE A 78 2.87 0.97 -7.73
C ILE A 78 2.43 1.76 -6.50
N ASN A 79 1.41 2.57 -6.69
CA ASN A 79 0.79 3.28 -5.57
C ASN A 79 -0.13 2.32 -4.77
N ILE A 80 -1.17 2.87 -4.19
CA ILE A 80 -2.23 2.12 -3.51
C ILE A 80 -3.00 1.31 -4.55
N PHE A 81 -3.31 0.06 -4.23
CA PHE A 81 -4.21 -0.78 -5.02
C PHE A 81 -5.22 -1.52 -4.15
N ASP A 82 -6.38 -1.82 -4.73
CA ASP A 82 -7.44 -2.62 -4.12
C ASP A 82 -7.33 -4.04 -4.66
N GLY A 83 -6.90 -5.00 -3.84
CA GLY A 83 -6.66 -6.33 -4.37
C GLY A 83 -6.12 -7.34 -3.39
N LEU A 84 -5.42 -8.31 -3.95
CA LEU A 84 -4.82 -9.44 -3.26
C LEU A 84 -3.32 -9.46 -3.55
N GLU A 85 -2.53 -9.66 -2.52
CA GLU A 85 -1.10 -9.93 -2.60
C GLU A 85 -0.78 -11.21 -1.83
N GLY A 86 -0.04 -12.10 -2.46
CA GLY A 86 0.50 -13.32 -1.86
C GLY A 86 2.01 -13.32 -1.95
N GLU A 87 2.68 -13.58 -0.83
CA GLU A 87 4.12 -13.61 -0.72
C GLU A 87 4.58 -14.89 -0.02
N TYR A 88 5.62 -15.51 -0.56
CA TYR A 88 6.37 -16.57 0.09
C TYR A 88 7.72 -16.01 0.58
N GLN A 89 7.95 -16.05 1.87
CA GLN A 89 9.14 -15.52 2.53
C GLN A 89 10.07 -16.64 2.97
N ALA A 90 11.30 -16.62 2.46
CA ALA A 90 12.39 -17.42 2.96
C ALA A 90 13.36 -16.54 3.78
N LYS A 91 14.41 -17.16 4.32
CA LYS A 91 15.36 -16.46 5.21
C LYS A 91 15.99 -15.22 4.56
N ARG A 92 16.36 -15.30 3.29
CA ARG A 92 17.08 -14.23 2.56
C ARG A 92 16.38 -13.74 1.31
N TRP A 93 15.29 -14.35 0.92
CA TRP A 93 14.55 -13.95 -0.26
C TRP A 93 13.05 -14.09 -0.05
N ALA A 94 12.30 -13.35 -0.81
CA ALA A 94 10.87 -13.47 -0.91
C ALA A 94 10.45 -13.43 -2.37
N ILE A 95 9.38 -14.10 -2.70
CA ILE A 95 8.72 -14.02 -4.00
C ILE A 95 7.25 -13.74 -3.78
N GLY A 96 6.71 -12.78 -4.50
CA GLY A 96 5.31 -12.41 -4.36
C GLY A 96 4.65 -12.15 -5.70
N VAL A 97 3.33 -12.28 -5.68
CA VAL A 97 2.45 -11.95 -6.79
C VAL A 97 1.28 -11.13 -6.27
N PHE A 98 0.76 -10.25 -7.11
CA PHE A 98 -0.41 -9.44 -6.76
C PHE A 98 -1.37 -9.31 -7.93
N THR A 99 -2.61 -9.06 -7.60
CA THR A 99 -3.67 -8.71 -8.55
C THR A 99 -4.65 -7.76 -7.90
N GLY A 100 -5.12 -6.77 -8.63
CA GLY A 100 -6.05 -5.80 -8.09
C GLY A 100 -6.47 -4.75 -9.09
N THR A 101 -6.98 -3.65 -8.57
CA THR A 101 -7.41 -2.48 -9.33
C THR A 101 -6.82 -1.21 -8.70
N GLN A 102 -6.61 -0.21 -9.52
CA GLN A 102 -6.17 1.10 -9.06
C GLN A 102 -7.40 1.88 -8.56
N PRO A 103 -7.39 2.43 -7.32
CA PRO A 103 -8.43 3.33 -6.85
C PRO A 103 -8.55 4.57 -7.74
N ASP A 104 -9.72 5.18 -7.74
CA ASP A 104 -9.92 6.46 -8.43
C ASP A 104 -8.95 7.52 -7.87
N PRO A 105 -8.18 8.21 -8.73
CA PRO A 105 -7.16 9.18 -8.28
C PRO A 105 -7.78 10.47 -7.70
N ILE A 106 -9.06 10.73 -7.93
CA ILE A 106 -9.73 11.97 -7.53
C ILE A 106 -10.35 11.84 -6.14
N ASP A 107 -11.17 10.83 -5.92
CA ASP A 107 -11.94 10.65 -4.69
C ASP A 107 -11.47 9.48 -3.83
N PHE A 108 -10.47 8.74 -4.30
CA PHE A 108 -9.98 7.50 -3.67
C PHE A 108 -11.08 6.43 -3.50
N GLY A 109 -12.15 6.52 -4.29
CA GLY A 109 -13.17 5.51 -4.37
C GLY A 109 -12.66 4.20 -4.98
N TYR A 110 -13.48 3.15 -4.86
CA TYR A 110 -13.20 1.92 -5.59
C TYR A 110 -13.41 2.15 -7.10
N SER A 111 -12.46 1.71 -7.91
CA SER A 111 -12.58 1.72 -9.36
C SER A 111 -12.12 0.38 -9.93
N SER A 112 -12.84 -0.11 -10.93
CA SER A 112 -12.47 -1.32 -11.68
C SER A 112 -11.92 -1.01 -13.08
N THR A 113 -11.72 0.27 -13.38
CA THR A 113 -11.30 0.74 -14.70
C THR A 113 -9.90 0.26 -15.04
N ILE A 114 -8.96 0.41 -14.12
CA ILE A 114 -7.57 0.00 -14.29
C ILE A 114 -7.32 -1.24 -13.44
N ARG A 115 -6.97 -2.34 -14.08
CA ARG A 115 -6.57 -3.60 -13.43
C ARG A 115 -5.06 -3.74 -13.45
N GLU A 116 -4.49 -4.16 -12.34
CA GLU A 116 -3.05 -4.32 -12.17
C GLU A 116 -2.72 -5.74 -11.72
N HIS A 117 -1.68 -6.30 -12.34
CA HIS A 117 -1.15 -7.62 -12.00
C HIS A 117 0.37 -7.58 -12.06
N GLY A 118 1.00 -8.38 -11.26
CA GLY A 118 2.44 -8.46 -11.32
C GLY A 118 3.04 -9.44 -10.33
N GLY A 119 4.34 -9.47 -10.34
CA GLY A 119 5.11 -10.27 -9.40
C GLY A 119 6.47 -9.67 -9.13
N PHE A 120 7.07 -10.05 -8.02
CA PHE A 120 8.35 -9.56 -7.59
C PHE A 120 9.18 -10.65 -6.93
N VAL A 121 10.49 -10.43 -6.96
CA VAL A 121 11.46 -11.16 -6.16
C VAL A 121 12.24 -10.15 -5.33
N GLN A 122 12.35 -10.41 -4.05
CA GLN A 122 13.13 -9.59 -3.13
C GLN A 122 14.27 -10.41 -2.55
N TRP A 123 15.46 -9.85 -2.55
CA TRP A 123 16.62 -10.36 -1.85
C TRP A 123 16.97 -9.43 -0.70
N ARG A 124 17.26 -9.99 0.47
CA ARG A 124 17.47 -9.20 1.69
C ARG A 124 18.57 -9.78 2.58
N SER A 125 19.17 -8.92 3.40
CA SER A 125 20.06 -9.34 4.46
C SER A 125 19.33 -10.17 5.52
N GLU A 126 20.08 -10.91 6.33
CA GLU A 126 19.49 -11.60 7.47
C GLU A 126 18.84 -10.61 8.45
N PRO A 127 17.68 -10.99 9.10
CA PRO A 127 16.90 -10.08 9.94
C PRO A 127 17.69 -9.47 11.10
N LEU A 128 18.65 -10.20 11.66
CA LEU A 128 19.48 -9.75 12.80
C LEU A 128 20.80 -9.07 12.39
N SER A 129 21.01 -8.81 11.10
CA SER A 129 22.22 -8.14 10.61
C SER A 129 22.25 -6.67 11.07
N LYS A 130 23.42 -6.20 11.53
CA LYS A 130 23.66 -4.76 11.81
C LYS A 130 23.61 -3.89 10.55
N ARG A 131 23.78 -4.49 9.38
CA ARG A 131 23.63 -3.86 8.06
C ARG A 131 22.46 -4.51 7.38
N ARG A 132 21.38 -3.76 7.24
CA ARG A 132 20.17 -4.23 6.56
C ARG A 132 20.12 -3.69 5.14
N TRP A 133 19.86 -4.58 4.22
CA TRP A 133 19.66 -4.22 2.82
C TRP A 133 18.59 -5.11 2.21
N ALA A 134 17.89 -4.58 1.25
CA ALA A 134 16.98 -5.33 0.38
C ALA A 134 17.10 -4.82 -1.04
N LEU A 135 17.02 -5.75 -1.98
CA LEU A 135 16.97 -5.50 -3.41
C LEU A 135 15.71 -6.19 -3.94
N THR A 136 14.85 -5.45 -4.56
CA THR A 136 13.59 -5.96 -5.12
C THR A 136 13.55 -5.66 -6.61
N THR A 137 13.16 -6.65 -7.39
CA THR A 137 12.87 -6.49 -8.82
C THR A 137 11.55 -7.14 -9.13
N GLY A 138 10.81 -6.61 -10.10
CA GLY A 138 9.53 -7.15 -10.47
C GLY A 138 9.05 -6.68 -11.83
N LEU A 139 7.92 -7.27 -12.22
CA LEU A 139 7.19 -6.96 -13.44
C LEU A 139 5.76 -6.57 -13.06
N VAL A 140 5.26 -5.54 -13.70
CA VAL A 140 3.90 -5.01 -13.49
C VAL A 140 3.25 -4.78 -14.83
N GLY A 141 2.03 -5.28 -14.97
CA GLY A 141 1.12 -4.95 -16.07
C GLY A 141 -0.11 -4.23 -15.52
N SER A 142 -0.48 -3.16 -16.18
CA SER A 142 -1.67 -2.36 -15.93
C SER A 142 -2.51 -2.32 -17.20
N TYR A 143 -3.81 -2.60 -17.07
CA TYR A 143 -4.72 -2.79 -18.20
C TYR A 143 -6.00 -1.99 -17.98
N GLU A 144 -6.44 -1.30 -19.02
CA GLU A 144 -7.70 -0.56 -19.07
C GLU A 144 -8.57 -1.15 -20.18
N GLU A 145 -9.80 -1.55 -19.87
CA GLU A 145 -10.74 -2.19 -20.83
C GLU A 145 -10.12 -3.35 -21.65
N SER A 146 -9.22 -4.14 -21.03
CA SER A 146 -8.45 -5.22 -21.64
C SER A 146 -7.37 -4.77 -22.62
N GLN A 147 -7.09 -3.48 -22.72
CA GLN A 147 -5.95 -2.95 -23.46
C GLN A 147 -4.77 -2.68 -22.51
N ILE A 148 -3.56 -2.84 -23.02
CA ILE A 148 -2.36 -2.55 -22.24
C ILE A 148 -2.31 -1.04 -22.00
N ASN A 149 -2.44 -0.63 -20.74
CA ASN A 149 -2.20 0.74 -20.33
C ASN A 149 -0.71 0.98 -20.11
N ARG A 150 -0.08 0.08 -19.33
CA ARG A 150 1.35 0.16 -19.02
C ARG A 150 1.91 -1.20 -18.61
N GLU A 151 3.07 -1.56 -19.17
CA GLU A 151 3.87 -2.69 -18.71
C GLU A 151 5.29 -2.20 -18.41
N PHE A 152 5.85 -2.59 -17.28
CA PHE A 152 7.19 -2.18 -16.89
C PHE A 152 7.84 -3.18 -15.95
N SER A 153 9.17 -3.17 -15.95
CA SER A 153 10.00 -3.76 -14.92
C SER A 153 10.57 -2.68 -14.01
N TYR A 154 10.83 -3.02 -12.77
CA TYR A 154 11.45 -2.10 -11.83
C TYR A 154 12.56 -2.78 -11.04
N LEU A 155 13.47 -1.96 -10.53
CA LEU A 155 14.51 -2.33 -9.59
C LEU A 155 14.48 -1.32 -8.44
N GLN A 156 14.39 -1.82 -7.22
CA GLN A 156 14.35 -1.02 -6.00
C GLN A 156 15.40 -1.56 -5.04
N GLY A 157 16.17 -0.68 -4.45
CA GLY A 157 17.17 -1.03 -3.46
C GLY A 157 17.08 -0.16 -2.23
N ASN A 158 17.28 -0.76 -1.06
CA ASN A 158 17.49 -0.01 0.16
C ASN A 158 18.68 -0.58 0.94
N TYR A 159 19.38 0.28 1.62
CA TYR A 159 20.46 -0.06 2.53
C TYR A 159 20.38 0.79 3.77
N MET A 160 20.51 0.16 4.92
CA MET A 160 20.54 0.80 6.23
C MET A 160 21.71 0.23 7.05
N GLY A 161 22.73 1.04 7.23
CA GLY A 161 23.89 0.72 8.05
C GLY A 161 24.06 1.70 9.22
N PRO A 162 25.05 1.48 10.10
CA PRO A 162 25.27 2.32 11.28
C PRO A 162 25.61 3.79 10.97
N ARG A 163 26.11 4.09 9.78
CA ARG A 163 26.58 5.44 9.38
C ARG A 163 26.04 5.92 8.05
N LEU A 164 25.34 5.07 7.31
CA LEU A 164 24.86 5.37 5.97
C LEU A 164 23.53 4.69 5.72
N SER A 165 22.59 5.43 5.13
CA SER A 165 21.35 4.89 4.59
C SER A 165 21.14 5.46 3.19
N PHE A 166 20.69 4.63 2.24
CA PHE A 166 20.32 5.09 0.91
C PHE A 166 19.16 4.25 0.34
N TRP A 167 18.45 4.83 -0.61
CA TRP A 167 17.38 4.22 -1.39
C TRP A 167 17.66 4.46 -2.87
N LEU A 168 17.37 3.44 -3.67
CA LEU A 168 17.41 3.46 -5.12
C LEU A 168 16.04 3.09 -5.67
#